data_deee41acf407d5d6bcac4848c68a35d9
#
_entry.id   deee41acf407d5d6bcac4848c68a35d9
#
_cell.length_a   1.000
_cell.length_b   1.000
_cell.length_c   1.000
_cell.angle_alpha   90.00
_cell.angle_beta   90.00
_cell.angle_gamma   90.00
#
_symmetry.space_group_name_H-M   'P 1'
#
loop_
_entity.id
_entity.type
_entity.pdbx_description
1 polymer ?
#
loop_
_entity_poly.entity_id
_entity_poly.type
_entity_poly.pdbx_seq_one_letter_code
_entity_poly.pdbx_strand_id
1 'polypeptide(L)'
;FKLKQAPSISVSGDSQENIKYTIFSIPVASTFTPAKGNSIGVKKFKKEKLFQNYTSIGLGNYGTVLGNLYLNHKLGRAETLGGYVEHYSSQGGMDGLQLEDSFSNNKVQVNYAKILKTFTWTTDLAYARQAINWYGLPYPTTFSINSKQVYSALSLSSNVQFTKGVFQKVS
;
A
#
# COMPACT_ATOMS: atom_id res chain seq x y z
N PHE A 1 -30.71 7.77 -41.99
CA PHE A 1 -31.39 8.49 -40.90
C PHE A 1 -32.49 7.61 -40.34
N LYS A 2 -32.31 7.09 -39.12
CA LYS A 2 -33.38 6.37 -38.39
C LYS A 2 -34.05 7.38 -37.46
N LEU A 3 -35.28 7.74 -37.79
CA LEU A 3 -36.15 8.53 -36.91
C LEU A 3 -36.56 7.67 -35.68
N LYS A 4 -36.21 8.11 -34.51
CA LYS A 4 -36.75 7.56 -33.26
C LYS A 4 -38.14 8.11 -33.06
N GLN A 5 -39.16 7.26 -33.20
CA GLN A 5 -40.52 7.57 -32.74
C GLN A 5 -40.59 7.37 -31.22
N ALA A 6 -41.05 8.41 -30.52
CA ALA A 6 -41.37 8.31 -29.11
C ALA A 6 -42.70 7.55 -28.96
N PRO A 7 -42.81 6.59 -28.01
CA PRO A 7 -44.08 5.89 -27.76
C PRO A 7 -45.10 6.86 -27.16
N SER A 8 -46.23 7.01 -27.83
CA SER A 8 -47.39 7.72 -27.28
C SER A 8 -48.19 6.76 -26.44
N ILE A 9 -48.31 7.00 -25.15
CA ILE A 9 -49.20 6.28 -24.24
C ILE A 9 -50.54 7.01 -24.29
N SER A 10 -51.56 6.35 -24.90
CA SER A 10 -52.94 6.80 -24.78
C SER A 10 -53.47 6.41 -23.40
N VAL A 11 -53.60 7.38 -22.51
CA VAL A 11 -54.29 7.20 -21.24
C VAL A 11 -55.78 7.20 -21.54
N SER A 12 -56.37 6.00 -21.63
CA SER A 12 -57.81 5.83 -21.64
C SER A 12 -58.33 6.01 -20.21
N GLY A 13 -59.30 6.89 -20.09
CA GLY A 13 -60.05 7.41 -18.96
C GLY A 13 -60.06 6.59 -17.67
N ASP A 14 -59.77 7.32 -16.65
CA ASP A 14 -59.84 6.99 -15.24
C ASP A 14 -61.30 6.67 -14.87
N SER A 15 -61.67 5.41 -14.80
CA SER A 15 -62.85 4.98 -14.06
C SER A 15 -62.41 4.75 -12.61
N GLN A 16 -62.64 5.75 -11.73
CA GLN A 16 -62.48 5.55 -10.30
C GLN A 16 -63.53 4.54 -9.82
N GLU A 17 -63.14 3.29 -9.73
CA GLU A 17 -63.94 2.29 -8.98
C GLU A 17 -63.74 2.58 -7.48
N ASN A 18 -64.85 2.93 -6.85
CA ASN A 18 -64.90 3.17 -5.42
C ASN A 18 -64.88 1.82 -4.68
N ILE A 19 -63.66 1.31 -4.42
CA ILE A 19 -63.49 0.04 -3.72
C ILE A 19 -63.73 0.27 -2.23
N LYS A 20 -64.84 -0.18 -1.72
CA LYS A 20 -65.12 -0.18 -0.27
C LYS A 20 -64.45 -1.39 0.37
N TYR A 21 -63.40 -1.12 1.14
CA TYR A 21 -62.81 -2.15 1.96
C TYR A 21 -63.56 -2.28 3.28
N THR A 22 -64.13 -3.46 3.51
CA THR A 22 -64.69 -3.82 4.81
C THR A 22 -63.58 -4.56 5.58
N ILE A 23 -62.89 -3.83 6.48
CA ILE A 23 -61.85 -4.41 7.32
C ILE A 23 -62.54 -5.12 8.48
N PHE A 24 -62.60 -6.45 8.44
CA PHE A 24 -63.00 -7.23 9.61
C PHE A 24 -61.83 -7.31 10.56
N SER A 25 -61.87 -6.53 11.64
CA SER A 25 -60.92 -6.61 12.71
C SER A 25 -61.19 -7.85 13.57
N ILE A 26 -60.57 -8.96 13.25
CA ILE A 26 -60.59 -10.14 14.10
C ILE A 26 -59.40 -10.00 15.05
N PRO A 27 -59.62 -9.93 16.36
CA PRO A 27 -58.49 -9.92 17.31
C PRO A 27 -57.82 -11.31 17.29
N VAL A 28 -56.79 -11.45 16.52
CA VAL A 28 -55.93 -12.64 16.53
C VAL A 28 -54.95 -12.47 17.68
N ALA A 29 -55.18 -13.20 18.75
CA ALA A 29 -54.16 -13.31 19.79
C ALA A 29 -52.94 -14.04 19.20
N SER A 30 -51.89 -13.32 18.92
CA SER A 30 -50.63 -13.94 18.48
C SER A 30 -50.07 -14.78 19.62
N THR A 31 -50.10 -16.09 19.48
CA THR A 31 -49.40 -17.03 20.37
C THR A 31 -47.91 -17.13 20.07
N PHE A 32 -47.41 -16.26 19.17
CA PHE A 32 -45.99 -16.22 18.84
C PHE A 32 -45.27 -15.42 19.89
N THR A 33 -44.63 -16.14 20.83
CA THR A 33 -43.58 -15.55 21.69
C THR A 33 -42.30 -15.53 20.90
N PRO A 34 -41.76 -14.33 20.53
CA PRO A 34 -40.48 -14.27 19.83
C PRO A 34 -39.41 -14.89 20.74
N ALA A 35 -38.77 -15.95 20.24
CA ALA A 35 -37.62 -16.53 20.95
C ALA A 35 -36.58 -15.45 21.12
N LYS A 36 -36.25 -15.16 22.39
CA LYS A 36 -35.18 -14.21 22.73
C LYS A 36 -33.89 -14.72 22.10
N GLY A 37 -33.42 -14.05 21.05
CA GLY A 37 -32.20 -14.43 20.37
C GLY A 37 -31.05 -14.45 21.36
N ASN A 38 -30.39 -15.58 21.49
CA ASN A 38 -29.14 -15.65 22.25
C ASN A 38 -28.10 -14.85 21.51
N SER A 39 -27.58 -13.78 22.13
CA SER A 39 -26.46 -13.06 21.58
C SER A 39 -25.27 -14.01 21.43
N ILE A 40 -24.87 -14.28 20.20
CA ILE A 40 -23.64 -15.02 19.93
C ILE A 40 -22.51 -14.15 20.45
N GLY A 41 -21.85 -14.58 21.54
CA GLY A 41 -20.70 -13.91 22.08
C GLY A 41 -19.60 -13.87 21.02
N VAL A 42 -19.31 -12.68 20.49
CA VAL A 42 -18.19 -12.50 19.57
C VAL A 42 -16.91 -12.81 20.37
N LYS A 43 -16.22 -13.90 20.00
CA LYS A 43 -14.91 -14.21 20.57
C LYS A 43 -14.00 -13.02 20.24
N LYS A 44 -13.56 -12.31 21.28
CA LYS A 44 -12.54 -11.27 21.14
C LYS A 44 -11.28 -11.95 20.60
N PHE A 45 -10.92 -11.65 19.34
CA PHE A 45 -9.65 -12.11 18.80
C PHE A 45 -8.53 -11.55 19.67
N LYS A 46 -7.59 -12.43 20.03
CA LYS A 46 -6.38 -12.02 20.73
C LYS A 46 -5.62 -11.08 19.79
N LYS A 47 -5.36 -9.85 20.25
CA LYS A 47 -4.58 -8.89 19.44
C LYS A 47 -3.23 -9.52 19.14
N GLU A 48 -2.90 -9.63 17.87
CA GLU A 48 -1.58 -10.07 17.44
C GLU A 48 -0.53 -9.09 17.92
N LYS A 49 0.60 -9.62 18.40
CA LYS A 49 1.73 -8.79 18.80
C LYS A 49 2.45 -8.32 17.56
N LEU A 50 2.31 -7.04 17.24
CA LEU A 50 3.05 -6.40 16.14
C LEU A 50 4.48 -6.15 16.59
N PHE A 51 5.44 -6.70 15.85
CA PHE A 51 6.85 -6.42 16.06
C PHE A 51 7.20 -5.09 15.40
N GLN A 52 8.01 -4.28 16.09
CA GLN A 52 8.42 -2.96 15.60
C GLN A 52 9.67 -3.02 14.71
N ASN A 53 10.47 -4.07 14.88
CA ASN A 53 11.72 -4.27 14.16
C ASN A 53 11.69 -5.59 13.41
N TYR A 54 12.28 -5.59 12.23
CA TYR A 54 12.36 -6.76 11.39
C TYR A 54 13.72 -6.82 10.69
N THR A 55 14.31 -8.00 10.65
CA THR A 55 15.56 -8.25 9.93
C THR A 55 15.39 -9.50 9.08
N SER A 56 15.84 -9.45 7.84
CA SER A 56 15.97 -10.63 6.99
C SER A 56 17.34 -10.66 6.32
N ILE A 57 17.92 -11.85 6.24
CA ILE A 57 19.18 -12.10 5.55
C ILE A 57 18.95 -13.31 4.65
N GLY A 58 19.35 -13.19 3.40
CA GLY A 58 19.29 -14.23 2.40
C GLY A 58 20.63 -14.41 1.69
N LEU A 59 20.98 -15.65 1.41
CA LEU A 59 22.14 -16.02 0.60
C LEU A 59 21.65 -16.86 -0.59
N GLY A 60 22.20 -16.64 -1.75
CA GLY A 60 21.80 -17.31 -2.98
C GLY A 60 22.98 -17.71 -3.85
N ASN A 61 22.68 -18.32 -4.97
CA ASN A 61 23.66 -18.69 -5.99
C ASN A 61 24.36 -17.45 -6.53
N TYR A 62 25.52 -17.62 -7.14
CA TYR A 62 26.33 -16.54 -7.71
C TYR A 62 26.82 -15.51 -6.68
N GLY A 63 27.06 -15.96 -5.45
CA GLY A 63 27.44 -15.07 -4.35
C GLY A 63 26.39 -14.00 -4.04
N THR A 64 25.12 -14.31 -4.27
CA THR A 64 24.01 -13.38 -3.99
C THR A 64 23.82 -13.21 -2.49
N VAL A 65 23.75 -11.96 -2.05
CA VAL A 65 23.49 -11.56 -0.66
C VAL A 65 22.31 -10.60 -0.65
N LEU A 66 21.31 -10.90 0.19
CA LEU A 66 20.17 -10.04 0.47
C LEU A 66 20.16 -9.73 1.98
N GLY A 67 20.06 -8.47 2.33
CA GLY A 67 19.93 -8.01 3.71
C GLY A 67 18.88 -6.92 3.81
N ASN A 68 17.89 -7.08 4.69
CA ASN A 68 16.90 -6.06 4.99
C ASN A 68 16.84 -5.84 6.49
N LEU A 69 16.82 -4.58 6.90
CA LEU A 69 16.66 -4.17 8.28
C LEU A 69 15.60 -3.08 8.35
N TYR A 70 14.55 -3.32 9.12
CA TYR A 70 13.51 -2.36 9.45
C TYR A 70 13.54 -2.08 10.95
N LEU A 71 13.69 -0.83 11.29
CA LEU A 71 13.69 -0.35 12.66
C LEU A 71 12.56 0.66 12.83
N ASN A 72 11.82 0.55 13.91
CA ASN A 72 10.82 1.54 14.27
C ASN A 72 10.86 1.78 15.77
N HIS A 73 11.04 3.01 16.16
CA HIS A 73 11.14 3.43 17.54
C HIS A 73 10.21 4.60 17.84
N LYS A 74 9.43 4.47 18.90
CA LYS A 74 8.60 5.55 19.43
C LYS A 74 9.43 6.44 20.32
N LEU A 75 9.70 7.67 19.91
CA LEU A 75 10.41 8.67 20.72
C LEU A 75 9.51 9.26 21.80
N GLY A 76 8.19 9.27 21.55
CA GLY A 76 7.20 9.81 22.46
C GLY A 76 5.79 9.35 22.12
N ARG A 77 4.78 9.98 22.74
CA ARG A 77 3.37 9.64 22.47
C ARG A 77 2.92 9.98 21.07
N ALA A 78 3.54 10.99 20.47
CA ALA A 78 3.16 11.54 19.18
C ALA A 78 4.29 11.47 18.14
N GLU A 79 5.44 10.89 18.48
CA GLU A 79 6.65 10.93 17.67
C GLU A 79 7.18 9.53 17.42
N THR A 80 7.51 9.26 16.17
CA THR A 80 8.04 7.98 15.72
C THR A 80 9.24 8.22 14.82
N LEU A 81 10.30 7.46 15.03
CA LEU A 81 11.48 7.42 14.18
C LEU A 81 11.59 6.02 13.59
N GLY A 82 11.68 5.94 12.27
CA GLY A 82 11.88 4.69 11.56
C GLY A 82 13.18 4.70 10.78
N GLY A 83 13.72 3.52 10.52
CA GLY A 83 14.88 3.30 9.67
C GLY A 83 14.70 2.08 8.81
N TYR A 84 15.18 2.15 7.59
CA TYR A 84 15.21 1.05 6.65
C TYR A 84 16.56 0.96 5.98
N VAL A 85 17.15 -0.22 5.98
CA VAL A 85 18.40 -0.51 5.26
C VAL A 85 18.16 -1.74 4.39
N GLU A 86 18.54 -1.64 3.13
CA GLU A 86 18.51 -2.73 2.16
C GLU A 86 19.88 -2.88 1.52
N HIS A 87 20.34 -4.10 1.46
CA HIS A 87 21.50 -4.51 0.67
C HIS A 87 21.09 -5.69 -0.21
N TYR A 88 21.36 -5.57 -1.51
CA TYR A 88 21.16 -6.63 -2.46
C TYR A 88 22.31 -6.65 -3.46
N SER A 89 23.08 -7.73 -3.48
CA SER A 89 24.25 -7.86 -4.34
C SER A 89 24.40 -9.26 -4.91
N SER A 90 25.06 -9.35 -6.04
CA SER A 90 25.50 -10.61 -6.64
C SER A 90 26.90 -10.41 -7.21
N GLN A 91 27.74 -11.43 -7.09
CA GLN A 91 29.07 -11.44 -7.69
C GLN A 91 29.01 -11.73 -9.19
N GLY A 92 27.82 -12.08 -9.73
CA GLY A 92 27.66 -12.52 -11.11
C GLY A 92 28.11 -13.97 -11.29
N GLY A 93 28.36 -14.37 -12.51
CA GLY A 93 28.83 -15.72 -12.81
C GLY A 93 28.05 -16.39 -13.93
N MET A 94 27.45 -15.60 -14.83
CA MET A 94 26.88 -16.13 -16.05
C MET A 94 27.99 -16.63 -16.98
N ASP A 95 27.90 -17.91 -17.39
CA ASP A 95 28.87 -18.48 -18.30
C ASP A 95 28.85 -17.81 -19.68
N GLY A 96 30.02 -17.66 -20.29
CA GLY A 96 30.17 -17.12 -21.64
C GLY A 96 30.18 -15.58 -21.72
N LEU A 97 30.15 -14.87 -20.59
CA LEU A 97 30.32 -13.42 -20.59
C LEU A 97 31.82 -13.05 -20.62
N GLN A 98 32.12 -11.96 -21.34
CA GLN A 98 33.47 -11.38 -21.41
C GLN A 98 33.73 -10.34 -20.33
N LEU A 99 32.66 -9.76 -19.80
CA LEU A 99 32.68 -8.71 -18.79
C LEU A 99 32.01 -9.19 -17.51
N GLU A 100 32.38 -8.58 -16.41
CA GLU A 100 31.73 -8.85 -15.11
C GLU A 100 30.24 -8.49 -15.16
N ASP A 101 29.41 -9.35 -14.60
CA ASP A 101 27.97 -9.22 -14.46
C ASP A 101 27.54 -8.97 -13.01
N SER A 102 28.49 -8.60 -12.15
CA SER A 102 28.25 -8.28 -10.74
C SER A 102 27.41 -7.00 -10.57
N PHE A 103 26.60 -6.98 -9.53
CA PHE A 103 25.84 -5.79 -9.16
C PHE A 103 25.74 -5.61 -7.63
N SER A 104 25.48 -4.41 -7.20
CA SER A 104 25.23 -4.08 -5.79
C SER A 104 24.26 -2.92 -5.68
N ASN A 105 23.14 -3.16 -5.00
CA ASN A 105 22.13 -2.17 -4.68
C ASN A 105 22.09 -1.97 -3.17
N ASN A 106 22.21 -0.71 -2.75
CA ASN A 106 22.17 -0.33 -1.35
C ASN A 106 21.16 0.80 -1.18
N LYS A 107 20.29 0.69 -0.21
CA LYS A 107 19.32 1.73 0.13
C LYS A 107 19.27 1.93 1.63
N VAL A 108 19.32 3.18 2.04
CA VAL A 108 19.15 3.59 3.43
C VAL A 108 18.07 4.66 3.46
N GLN A 109 17.13 4.51 4.34
CA GLN A 109 16.05 5.48 4.54
C GLN A 109 15.82 5.70 6.02
N VAL A 110 15.63 6.95 6.40
CA VAL A 110 15.22 7.36 7.74
C VAL A 110 13.95 8.17 7.61
N ASN A 111 12.95 7.82 8.39
CA ASN A 111 11.68 8.52 8.44
C ASN A 111 11.37 9.00 9.85
N TYR A 112 10.93 10.23 9.96
CA TYR A 112 10.43 10.82 11.19
C TYR A 112 8.98 11.22 11.00
N ALA A 113 8.13 10.89 11.96
CA ALA A 113 6.74 11.28 11.97
C ALA A 113 6.34 11.87 13.32
N LYS A 114 5.67 13.02 13.29
CA LYS A 114 5.05 13.68 14.44
C LYS A 114 3.57 13.88 14.18
N ILE A 115 2.74 13.23 14.98
CA ILE A 115 1.28 13.22 14.81
C ILE A 115 0.64 13.96 15.97
N LEU A 116 0.14 15.15 15.72
CA LEU A 116 -0.61 15.98 16.66
C LEU A 116 -2.08 16.08 16.25
N LYS A 117 -2.93 16.55 17.15
CA LYS A 117 -4.37 16.75 16.85
C LYS A 117 -4.62 17.80 15.76
N THR A 118 -3.70 18.73 15.59
CA THR A 118 -3.81 19.86 14.68
C THR A 118 -3.09 19.66 13.37
N PHE A 119 -2.00 18.90 13.36
CA PHE A 119 -1.22 18.61 12.17
C PHE A 119 -0.46 17.30 12.30
N THR A 120 -0.11 16.71 11.16
CA THR A 120 0.84 15.61 11.03
C THR A 120 2.02 16.10 10.22
N TRP A 121 3.22 15.94 10.75
CA TRP A 121 4.47 16.23 10.07
C TRP A 121 5.24 14.94 9.83
N THR A 122 5.61 14.70 8.58
CA THR A 122 6.44 13.56 8.18
C THR A 122 7.65 14.06 7.41
N THR A 123 8.81 13.49 7.70
CA THR A 123 10.05 13.80 6.98
C THR A 123 10.76 12.49 6.68
N ASP A 124 11.15 12.33 5.42
CA ASP A 124 11.85 11.16 4.90
C ASP A 124 13.17 11.60 4.28
N LEU A 125 14.26 10.98 4.71
CA LEU A 125 15.58 11.10 4.11
C LEU A 125 15.95 9.74 3.55
N ALA A 126 16.25 9.65 2.27
CA ALA A 126 16.68 8.41 1.65
C ALA A 126 17.93 8.60 0.80
N TYR A 127 18.83 7.64 0.90
CA TYR A 127 20.01 7.50 0.07
C TYR A 127 19.97 6.14 -0.62
N ALA A 128 20.17 6.13 -1.92
CA ALA A 128 20.29 4.91 -2.71
C ALA A 128 21.59 4.94 -3.52
N ARG A 129 22.30 3.82 -3.54
CA ARG A 129 23.50 3.62 -4.37
C ARG A 129 23.37 2.30 -5.11
N GLN A 130 23.41 2.38 -6.44
CA GLN A 130 23.37 1.24 -7.33
C GLN A 130 24.68 1.18 -8.11
N ALA A 131 25.34 0.04 -8.07
CA ALA A 131 26.47 -0.27 -8.92
C ALA A 131 26.09 -1.46 -9.79
N ILE A 132 26.21 -1.30 -11.08
CA ILE A 132 25.90 -2.35 -12.08
C ILE A 132 27.03 -2.42 -13.10
N ASN A 133 27.21 -3.57 -13.73
CA ASN A 133 28.10 -3.73 -14.85
C ASN A 133 27.31 -3.98 -16.14
N TRP A 134 27.71 -3.33 -17.21
CA TRP A 134 27.15 -3.56 -18.54
C TRP A 134 27.91 -4.69 -19.21
N TYR A 135 27.34 -5.90 -19.19
CA TYR A 135 27.98 -7.11 -19.68
C TYR A 135 27.48 -7.58 -21.05
N GLY A 136 26.39 -6.99 -21.57
CA GLY A 136 25.73 -7.42 -22.81
C GLY A 136 26.39 -6.91 -24.08
N LEU A 137 27.68 -7.18 -24.30
CA LEU A 137 28.34 -6.85 -25.57
C LEU A 137 28.11 -7.96 -26.59
N PRO A 138 27.63 -7.63 -27.80
CA PRO A 138 27.30 -8.62 -28.84
C PRO A 138 28.53 -9.27 -29.50
N TYR A 139 29.72 -8.69 -29.36
CA TYR A 139 30.94 -9.16 -30.01
C TYR A 139 32.16 -9.07 -29.09
N PRO A 140 33.18 -9.97 -29.28
CA PRO A 140 34.43 -9.86 -28.57
C PRO A 140 35.09 -8.52 -28.89
N THR A 141 35.33 -7.70 -27.88
CA THR A 141 36.02 -6.42 -28.03
C THR A 141 37.48 -6.57 -27.65
N THR A 142 38.35 -6.03 -28.48
CA THR A 142 39.80 -5.99 -28.24
C THR A 142 40.19 -4.85 -27.28
N PHE A 143 39.22 -4.01 -26.91
CA PHE A 143 39.45 -2.84 -26.07
C PHE A 143 39.05 -3.14 -24.61
N SER A 144 39.85 -2.66 -23.66
CA SER A 144 39.49 -2.64 -22.27
C SER A 144 38.37 -1.61 -22.05
N ILE A 145 37.17 -2.10 -21.74
CA ILE A 145 35.99 -1.27 -21.49
C ILE A 145 35.67 -1.29 -19.98
N ASN A 146 35.54 -0.09 -19.41
CA ASN A 146 35.01 0.02 -18.05
C ASN A 146 33.48 -0.13 -18.10
N SER A 147 32.99 -1.33 -17.83
CA SER A 147 31.57 -1.65 -17.85
C SER A 147 30.82 -1.18 -16.59
N LYS A 148 31.55 -0.82 -15.54
CA LYS A 148 30.96 -0.46 -14.24
C LYS A 148 30.31 0.90 -14.28
N GLN A 149 29.02 0.92 -13.94
CA GLN A 149 28.23 2.13 -13.75
C GLN A 149 27.80 2.26 -12.30
N VAL A 150 27.91 3.45 -11.73
CA VAL A 150 27.54 3.73 -10.36
C VAL A 150 26.58 4.91 -10.34
N TYR A 151 25.40 4.68 -9.80
CA TYR A 151 24.37 5.69 -9.60
C TYR A 151 24.18 5.91 -8.11
N SER A 152 24.12 7.17 -7.71
CA SER A 152 23.82 7.55 -6.33
C SER A 152 22.74 8.62 -6.34
N ALA A 153 21.77 8.46 -5.47
CA ALA A 153 20.65 9.40 -5.31
C ALA A 153 20.44 9.68 -3.82
N LEU A 154 20.32 10.95 -3.50
CA LEU A 154 19.92 11.43 -2.19
C LEU A 154 18.58 12.15 -2.34
N SER A 155 17.61 11.80 -1.54
CA SER A 155 16.30 12.45 -1.51
C SER A 155 15.92 12.85 -0.10
N LEU A 156 15.37 14.04 0.03
CA LEU A 156 14.76 14.56 1.25
C LEU A 156 13.37 15.03 0.92
N SER A 157 12.37 14.52 1.62
CA SER A 157 11.02 15.01 1.54
C SER A 157 10.48 15.37 2.92
N SER A 158 9.72 16.45 3.00
CA SER A 158 9.06 16.87 4.23
C SER A 158 7.63 17.28 3.90
N ASN A 159 6.67 16.78 4.65
CA ASN A 159 5.26 16.98 4.41
C ASN A 159 4.57 17.36 5.72
N VAL A 160 3.79 18.41 5.68
CA VAL A 160 2.96 18.87 6.80
C VAL A 160 1.51 18.86 6.35
N GLN A 161 0.67 18.10 7.04
CA GLN A 161 -0.75 17.99 6.79
C GLN A 161 -1.52 18.54 7.99
N PHE A 162 -2.34 19.56 7.77
CA PHE A 162 -3.20 20.16 8.80
C PHE A 162 -4.56 19.46 8.84
N THR A 163 -5.05 19.19 10.05
CA THR A 163 -6.36 18.54 10.25
C THR A 163 -7.50 19.54 10.08
N LYS A 164 -7.25 20.81 10.38
CA LYS A 164 -8.24 21.91 10.26
C LYS A 164 -7.51 23.16 9.77
N GLY A 165 -8.05 23.84 8.77
CA GLY A 165 -7.50 25.11 8.27
C GLY A 165 -7.73 25.30 6.78
N VAL A 166 -7.36 26.47 6.29
CA VAL A 166 -7.42 26.85 4.86
C VAL A 166 -6.40 26.03 4.05
N PHE A 167 -5.27 25.72 4.64
CA PHE A 167 -4.23 24.85 4.04
C PHE A 167 -4.37 23.44 4.62
N GLN A 168 -4.63 22.45 3.77
CA GLN A 168 -4.74 21.06 4.18
C GLN A 168 -3.43 20.30 4.09
N LYS A 169 -2.55 20.65 3.14
CA LYS A 169 -1.28 19.96 2.92
C LYS A 169 -0.23 20.92 2.35
N VAL A 170 1.00 20.81 2.89
CA VAL A 170 2.21 21.45 2.38
C VAL A 170 3.28 20.37 2.28
N SER A 171 3.88 20.25 1.12
CA SER A 171 4.95 19.27 0.83
C SER A 171 6.10 19.94 0.09
#